data_c133de8e786feb7e1e19d26264547908
#
_entry.id   c133de8e786feb7e1e19d26264547908
#
_cell.length_a   1.000
_cell.length_b   1.000
_cell.length_c   1.000
_cell.angle_alpha   90.00
_cell.angle_beta   90.00
_cell.angle_gamma   90.00
#
_symmetry.space_group_name_H-M   'P 1'
#
loop_
_entity.id
_entity.type
_entity.pdbx_description
1 polymer ?
#
loop_
_entity_poly.entity_id
_entity_poly.type
_entity_poly.pdbx_seq_one_letter_code
_entity_poly.pdbx_strand_id
1 'polypeptide(L)'
;MSTICPIERSQPKVLVLGASAEFVPFLDRLMEEGLSVVCFDKNIALPNDYVELHKDQLTCYPIDFSDTQKVIEIVAKEHISHSIALPVGRALVHLGTINEQCHIAGPSFKAIDTLTDKNKFHEFCSQYKLNDCPYVLLEDCSLEQRKAKLELIEKTLGYPMIIKPTYGSGSLGAALINNRQELLAYQAPERFINDTLLVEKYIDGTEYNINTFVDDKGVCHILALFQKDITKPPYRQETAYYVDDYFKDGLKLLELFNEVAKLLNLKSCFLSADAFVGKDNKPYIIDISPRLTGNNVLQLICYLGNNPLAVYKRCVVDKKELVLNKTIKPACVRFFDFDKEIIYGRNQEQAKDNELGKLSSVFNEQEQKLVVDYENNRVCTVDRPIT
;
A
#
# COMPACT_ATOMS: atom_id res chain seq x y z
N MET A 1 -5.42 54.53 12.06
CA MET A 1 -5.11 53.37 11.22
C MET A 1 -4.95 52.17 12.12
N SER A 2 -5.97 51.34 12.25
CA SER A 2 -5.93 50.13 13.05
C SER A 2 -5.20 49.06 12.24
N THR A 3 -4.03 48.70 12.67
CA THR A 3 -3.27 47.56 12.18
C THR A 3 -4.07 46.30 12.49
N ILE A 4 -4.72 45.74 11.50
CA ILE A 4 -5.32 44.41 11.59
C ILE A 4 -4.14 43.44 11.69
N CYS A 5 -3.94 42.92 12.89
CA CYS A 5 -3.02 41.80 13.11
C CYS A 5 -3.47 40.64 12.22
N PRO A 6 -2.64 40.04 11.37
CA PRO A 6 -3.05 38.86 10.61
C PRO A 6 -3.43 37.78 11.62
N ILE A 7 -4.65 37.28 11.53
CA ILE A 7 -5.08 36.08 12.24
C ILE A 7 -4.14 34.99 11.76
N GLU A 8 -3.20 34.55 12.58
CA GLU A 8 -2.40 33.36 12.34
C GLU A 8 -3.40 32.20 12.16
N ARG A 9 -3.63 31.83 10.91
CA ARG A 9 -4.40 30.62 10.63
C ARG A 9 -3.59 29.46 11.18
N SER A 10 -4.06 28.82 12.23
CA SER A 10 -3.47 27.58 12.72
C SER A 10 -3.34 26.60 11.55
N GLN A 11 -2.19 25.94 11.46
CA GLN A 11 -1.95 24.95 10.42
C GLN A 11 -3.02 23.86 10.50
N PRO A 12 -3.56 23.37 9.35
CA PRO A 12 -4.51 22.29 9.34
C PRO A 12 -3.92 21.04 10.00
N LYS A 13 -4.68 20.42 10.90
CA LYS A 13 -4.28 19.21 11.61
C LYS A 13 -4.73 17.96 10.87
N VAL A 14 -3.86 16.98 10.76
CA VAL A 14 -4.08 15.69 10.10
C VAL A 14 -3.90 14.56 11.10
N LEU A 15 -4.92 13.72 11.22
CA LEU A 15 -4.88 12.47 11.99
C LEU A 15 -4.08 11.40 11.24
N VAL A 16 -3.18 10.75 11.96
CA VAL A 16 -2.42 9.58 11.51
C VAL A 16 -2.54 8.48 12.57
N LEU A 17 -2.85 7.26 12.15
CA LEU A 17 -2.72 6.07 13.00
C LEU A 17 -1.35 5.43 12.75
N GLY A 18 -0.64 5.15 13.85
CA GLY A 18 0.73 4.64 13.85
C GLY A 18 1.76 5.74 14.14
N ALA A 19 2.79 5.38 14.91
CA ALA A 19 3.89 6.28 15.29
C ALA A 19 5.20 5.47 15.41
N SER A 20 5.59 4.79 14.34
CA SER A 20 6.85 4.05 14.24
C SER A 20 7.86 4.76 13.33
N ALA A 21 9.15 4.43 13.48
CA ALA A 21 10.23 5.02 12.70
C ALA A 21 10.04 4.86 11.18
N GLU A 22 9.38 3.79 10.73
CA GLU A 22 9.07 3.58 9.31
C GLU A 22 8.15 4.66 8.72
N PHE A 23 7.40 5.38 9.56
CA PHE A 23 6.49 6.44 9.11
C PHE A 23 7.14 7.82 9.03
N VAL A 24 8.35 8.00 9.54
CA VAL A 24 9.08 9.27 9.48
C VAL A 24 9.03 9.92 8.09
N PRO A 25 9.29 9.22 6.97
CA PRO A 25 9.24 9.84 5.64
C PRO A 25 7.86 10.37 5.22
N PHE A 26 6.79 9.80 5.77
CA PHE A 26 5.42 10.30 5.54
C PHE A 26 5.15 11.54 6.40
N LEU A 27 5.57 11.50 7.67
CA LEU A 27 5.37 12.60 8.62
C LEU A 27 6.15 13.84 8.16
N ASP A 28 7.41 13.67 7.75
CA ASP A 28 8.23 14.76 7.21
C ASP A 28 7.54 15.45 6.05
N ARG A 29 7.07 14.67 5.07
CA ARG A 29 6.39 15.24 3.91
C ARG A 29 5.07 15.94 4.24
N LEU A 30 4.31 15.44 5.23
CA LEU A 30 3.11 16.14 5.68
C LEU A 30 3.46 17.50 6.31
N MET A 31 4.51 17.54 7.12
CA MET A 31 4.98 18.76 7.77
C MET A 31 5.61 19.73 6.76
N GLU A 32 6.36 19.24 5.77
CA GLU A 32 6.88 20.04 4.65
C GLU A 32 5.76 20.71 3.84
N GLU A 33 4.60 20.04 3.71
CA GLU A 33 3.41 20.62 3.08
C GLU A 33 2.66 21.60 4.01
N GLY A 34 3.20 21.92 5.17
CA GLY A 34 2.64 22.88 6.13
C GLY A 34 1.43 22.34 6.92
N LEU A 35 1.40 21.04 7.16
CA LEU A 35 0.37 20.39 7.98
C LEU A 35 0.91 20.12 9.39
N SER A 36 0.05 20.23 10.39
CA SER A 36 0.34 19.69 11.73
C SER A 36 -0.16 18.26 11.83
N VAL A 37 0.68 17.36 12.30
CA VAL A 37 0.40 15.93 12.34
C VAL A 37 0.07 15.50 13.76
N VAL A 38 -1.02 14.76 13.93
CA VAL A 38 -1.43 14.18 15.20
C VAL A 38 -1.44 12.65 15.07
N CYS A 39 -0.48 12.01 15.71
CA CYS A 39 -0.29 10.57 15.69
C CYS A 39 -0.93 9.89 16.89
N PHE A 40 -1.53 8.73 16.67
CA PHE A 40 -2.01 7.84 17.72
C PHE A 40 -1.38 6.46 17.56
N ASP A 41 -0.75 5.98 18.61
CA ASP A 41 -0.22 4.63 18.69
C ASP A 41 -0.12 4.22 20.16
N LYS A 42 -0.34 2.95 20.45
CA LYS A 42 -0.14 2.40 21.81
C LYS A 42 1.30 2.58 22.28
N ASN A 43 2.25 2.40 21.36
CA ASN A 43 3.68 2.56 21.60
C ASN A 43 4.23 3.58 20.62
N ILE A 44 4.60 4.75 21.11
CA ILE A 44 5.29 5.74 20.28
C ILE A 44 6.73 5.25 20.06
N ALA A 45 7.00 4.75 18.87
CA ALA A 45 8.31 4.22 18.46
C ALA A 45 9.05 5.17 17.47
N LEU A 46 8.68 6.44 17.46
CA LEU A 46 9.46 7.50 16.80
C LEU A 46 10.70 7.83 17.64
N PRO A 47 11.84 8.18 17.02
CA PRO A 47 13.02 8.65 17.74
C PRO A 47 12.69 9.87 18.62
N ASN A 48 13.16 9.88 19.88
CA ASN A 48 12.84 10.97 20.82
C ASN A 48 13.34 12.34 20.34
N ASP A 49 14.53 12.39 19.75
CA ASP A 49 15.10 13.59 19.14
C ASP A 49 14.27 14.08 17.96
N TYR A 50 13.71 13.19 17.18
CA TYR A 50 12.79 13.52 16.10
C TYR A 50 11.52 14.18 16.62
N VAL A 51 10.88 13.61 17.65
CA VAL A 51 9.64 14.16 18.24
C VAL A 51 9.91 15.55 18.84
N GLU A 52 11.03 15.72 19.54
CA GLU A 52 11.39 17.03 20.13
C GLU A 52 11.73 18.07 19.04
N LEU A 53 12.37 17.66 17.96
CA LEU A 53 12.69 18.55 16.84
C LEU A 53 11.42 19.09 16.15
N HIS A 54 10.38 18.27 16.06
CA HIS A 54 9.14 18.60 15.34
C HIS A 54 7.96 18.95 16.26
N LYS A 55 8.18 19.22 17.55
CA LYS A 55 7.11 19.44 18.55
C LYS A 55 6.10 20.53 18.21
N ASP A 56 6.45 21.48 17.37
CA ASP A 56 5.55 22.55 16.93
C ASP A 56 4.55 22.09 15.85
N GLN A 57 4.84 21.00 15.16
CA GLN A 57 4.02 20.44 14.07
C GLN A 57 3.60 18.98 14.30
N LEU A 58 4.25 18.27 15.23
CA LEU A 58 3.98 16.85 15.53
C LEU A 58 3.52 16.68 16.97
N THR A 59 2.35 16.09 17.15
CA THR A 59 1.83 15.70 18.46
C THR A 59 1.56 14.19 18.46
N CYS A 60 2.10 13.48 19.45
CA CYS A 60 1.90 12.04 19.59
C CYS A 60 1.12 11.71 20.85
N TYR A 61 0.05 10.93 20.70
CA TYR A 61 -0.74 10.43 21.80
C TYR A 61 -0.48 8.93 22.00
N PRO A 62 0.04 8.50 23.17
CA PRO A 62 0.29 7.08 23.48
C PRO A 62 -1.04 6.39 23.81
N ILE A 63 -1.89 6.24 22.82
CA ILE A 63 -3.23 5.66 22.93
C ILE A 63 -3.37 4.57 21.90
N ASP A 64 -3.82 3.39 22.34
CA ASP A 64 -4.20 2.33 21.43
C ASP A 64 -5.37 2.82 20.57
N PHE A 65 -5.15 3.01 19.28
CA PHE A 65 -6.16 3.53 18.37
C PHE A 65 -7.33 2.57 18.14
N SER A 66 -7.26 1.32 18.64
CA SER A 66 -8.42 0.43 18.72
C SER A 66 -9.48 0.93 19.70
N ASP A 67 -9.08 1.74 20.71
CA ASP A 67 -9.98 2.52 21.55
C ASP A 67 -10.44 3.79 20.78
N THR A 68 -11.23 3.55 19.72
CA THR A 68 -11.68 4.61 18.82
C THR A 68 -12.41 5.75 19.54
N GLN A 69 -13.08 5.45 20.66
CA GLN A 69 -13.79 6.47 21.42
C GLN A 69 -12.85 7.51 22.00
N LYS A 70 -11.73 7.09 22.61
CA LYS A 70 -10.71 8.03 23.11
C LYS A 70 -10.09 8.86 22.01
N VAL A 71 -9.82 8.23 20.85
CA VAL A 71 -9.28 8.95 19.70
C VAL A 71 -10.26 10.02 19.23
N ILE A 72 -11.56 9.70 19.12
CA ILE A 72 -12.61 10.63 18.70
C ILE A 72 -12.72 11.84 19.66
N GLU A 73 -12.63 11.62 20.97
CA GLU A 73 -12.63 12.69 21.96
C GLU A 73 -11.47 13.67 21.75
N ILE A 74 -10.27 13.14 21.43
CA ILE A 74 -9.10 13.97 21.14
C ILE A 74 -9.22 14.65 19.78
N VAL A 75 -9.74 13.96 18.75
CA VAL A 75 -10.00 14.54 17.43
C VAL A 75 -10.88 15.78 17.57
N ALA A 76 -11.95 15.70 18.38
CA ALA A 76 -12.83 16.83 18.66
C ALA A 76 -12.13 17.96 19.44
N LYS A 77 -11.39 17.60 20.50
CA LYS A 77 -10.62 18.54 21.34
C LYS A 77 -9.55 19.29 20.55
N GLU A 78 -8.82 18.59 19.71
CA GLU A 78 -7.73 19.13 18.90
C GLU A 78 -8.21 19.79 17.61
N HIS A 79 -9.51 19.76 17.33
CA HIS A 79 -10.13 20.28 16.09
C HIS A 79 -9.48 19.67 14.83
N ILE A 80 -9.22 18.35 14.85
CA ILE A 80 -8.65 17.64 13.69
C ILE A 80 -9.75 17.47 12.64
N SER A 81 -9.50 17.93 11.42
CA SER A 81 -10.48 17.93 10.32
C SER A 81 -10.08 17.06 9.14
N HIS A 82 -8.91 16.46 9.19
CA HIS A 82 -8.35 15.66 8.10
C HIS A 82 -7.73 14.38 8.65
N SER A 83 -7.71 13.32 7.85
CA SER A 83 -7.04 12.07 8.17
C SER A 83 -6.34 11.52 6.95
N ILE A 84 -5.25 10.79 7.16
CA ILE A 84 -4.56 10.08 6.09
C ILE A 84 -4.25 8.65 6.51
N ALA A 85 -4.55 7.72 5.62
CA ALA A 85 -4.35 6.30 5.86
C ALA A 85 -2.90 5.90 5.51
N LEU A 86 -2.10 5.56 6.53
CA LEU A 86 -0.77 4.97 6.39
C LEU A 86 -0.85 3.42 6.38
N PRO A 87 0.23 2.71 6.01
CA PRO A 87 0.23 1.25 5.89
C PRO A 87 0.27 0.52 7.25
N VAL A 88 -0.77 0.68 8.07
CA VAL A 88 -0.92 0.01 9.37
C VAL A 88 -1.71 -1.32 9.30
N GLY A 89 -1.86 -1.88 8.12
CA GLY A 89 -2.55 -3.15 7.91
C GLY A 89 -4.04 -3.09 8.25
N ARG A 90 -4.57 -4.17 8.84
CA ARG A 90 -6.01 -4.27 9.22
C ARG A 90 -6.45 -3.22 10.23
N ALA A 91 -5.53 -2.67 10.99
CA ALA A 91 -5.83 -1.59 11.94
C ALA A 91 -6.45 -0.34 11.28
N LEU A 92 -6.35 -0.20 9.98
CA LEU A 92 -7.02 0.85 9.21
C LEU A 92 -8.54 0.91 9.40
N VAL A 93 -9.21 -0.19 9.77
CA VAL A 93 -10.66 -0.18 10.03
C VAL A 93 -11.05 0.82 11.12
N HIS A 94 -10.15 1.05 12.09
CA HIS A 94 -10.36 2.04 13.13
C HIS A 94 -10.37 3.47 12.56
N LEU A 95 -9.50 3.75 11.57
CA LEU A 95 -9.52 5.04 10.87
C LEU A 95 -10.86 5.26 10.16
N GLY A 96 -11.41 4.23 9.52
CA GLY A 96 -12.72 4.31 8.87
C GLY A 96 -13.83 4.65 9.86
N THR A 97 -13.84 4.03 11.04
CA THR A 97 -14.78 4.34 12.11
C THR A 97 -14.66 5.80 12.58
N ILE A 98 -13.41 6.26 12.78
CA ILE A 98 -13.14 7.65 13.20
C ILE A 98 -13.58 8.63 12.11
N ASN A 99 -13.29 8.37 10.85
CA ASN A 99 -13.70 9.22 9.73
C ASN A 99 -15.23 9.40 9.71
N GLU A 100 -15.99 8.30 9.85
CA GLU A 100 -17.45 8.34 9.83
C GLU A 100 -18.01 9.12 11.04
N GLN A 101 -17.53 8.86 12.25
CA GLN A 101 -18.04 9.49 13.45
C GLN A 101 -17.64 10.96 13.59
N CYS A 102 -16.45 11.34 13.08
CA CYS A 102 -15.96 12.71 13.10
C CYS A 102 -16.29 13.49 11.81
N HIS A 103 -16.98 12.88 10.84
CA HIS A 103 -17.29 13.49 9.53
C HIS A 103 -16.04 13.96 8.78
N ILE A 104 -14.93 13.23 8.92
CA ILE A 104 -13.68 13.49 8.21
C ILE A 104 -13.75 12.84 6.83
N ALA A 105 -13.35 13.58 5.79
CA ALA A 105 -13.27 13.04 4.44
C ALA A 105 -12.20 11.95 4.34
N GLY A 106 -12.59 10.79 3.86
CA GLY A 106 -11.71 9.61 3.74
C GLY A 106 -12.51 8.32 3.59
N PRO A 107 -11.85 7.17 3.55
CA PRO A 107 -12.54 5.88 3.42
C PRO A 107 -13.36 5.55 4.68
N SER A 108 -14.53 4.95 4.47
CA SER A 108 -15.40 4.46 5.54
C SER A 108 -14.90 3.16 6.15
N PHE A 109 -15.43 2.79 7.32
CA PHE A 109 -15.20 1.46 7.91
C PHE A 109 -15.49 0.34 6.90
N LYS A 110 -16.66 0.38 6.27
CA LYS A 110 -17.08 -0.63 5.29
C LYS A 110 -16.10 -0.73 4.12
N ALA A 111 -15.67 0.38 3.58
CA ALA A 111 -14.74 0.39 2.45
C ALA A 111 -13.38 -0.21 2.84
N ILE A 112 -12.83 0.18 3.99
CA ILE A 112 -11.57 -0.37 4.48
C ILE A 112 -11.70 -1.85 4.78
N ASP A 113 -12.74 -2.26 5.49
CA ASP A 113 -12.97 -3.65 5.87
C ASP A 113 -13.12 -4.56 4.65
N THR A 114 -13.85 -4.10 3.62
CA THR A 114 -13.98 -4.82 2.35
C THR A 114 -12.66 -4.93 1.61
N LEU A 115 -11.89 -3.85 1.52
CA LEU A 115 -10.69 -3.83 0.69
C LEU A 115 -9.45 -4.44 1.36
N THR A 116 -9.40 -4.51 2.69
CA THR A 116 -8.25 -5.05 3.42
C THR A 116 -8.39 -6.52 3.81
N ASP A 117 -9.56 -7.11 3.60
CA ASP A 117 -9.83 -8.53 3.76
C ASP A 117 -9.98 -9.17 2.37
N LYS A 118 -9.05 -10.03 1.99
CA LYS A 118 -9.03 -10.63 0.66
C LYS A 118 -10.29 -11.45 0.36
N ASN A 119 -10.85 -12.15 1.37
CA ASN A 119 -12.10 -12.89 1.17
C ASN A 119 -13.28 -11.95 0.93
N LYS A 120 -13.44 -10.91 1.75
CA LYS A 120 -14.50 -9.90 1.57
C LYS A 120 -14.36 -9.17 0.23
N PHE A 121 -13.13 -8.91 -0.21
CA PHE A 121 -12.89 -8.33 -1.51
C PHE A 121 -13.31 -9.25 -2.66
N HIS A 122 -13.01 -10.56 -2.57
CA HIS A 122 -13.50 -11.54 -3.56
C HIS A 122 -15.03 -11.66 -3.56
N GLU A 123 -15.67 -11.71 -2.38
CA GLU A 123 -17.13 -11.69 -2.26
C GLU A 123 -17.72 -10.43 -2.91
N PHE A 124 -17.12 -9.27 -2.64
CA PHE A 124 -17.50 -8.00 -3.26
C PHE A 124 -17.34 -8.04 -4.78
N CYS A 125 -16.19 -8.49 -5.29
CA CYS A 125 -15.96 -8.64 -6.73
C CYS A 125 -16.96 -9.58 -7.39
N SER A 126 -17.25 -10.71 -6.75
CA SER A 126 -18.23 -11.69 -7.24
C SER A 126 -19.64 -11.10 -7.27
N GLN A 127 -20.04 -10.39 -6.22
CA GLN A 127 -21.36 -9.74 -6.13
C GLN A 127 -21.57 -8.72 -7.25
N TYR A 128 -20.55 -7.94 -7.57
CA TYR A 128 -20.63 -6.87 -8.57
C TYR A 128 -20.06 -7.27 -9.94
N LYS A 129 -19.60 -8.50 -10.10
CA LYS A 129 -19.00 -9.03 -11.34
C LYS A 129 -17.80 -8.22 -11.84
N LEU A 130 -16.97 -7.75 -10.91
CA LEU A 130 -15.82 -6.91 -11.22
C LEU A 130 -14.57 -7.70 -11.58
N ASN A 131 -14.43 -8.88 -11.03
CA ASN A 131 -13.24 -9.69 -11.15
C ASN A 131 -13.62 -11.17 -11.22
N ASP A 132 -13.21 -11.83 -12.28
CA ASP A 132 -13.51 -13.24 -12.53
C ASP A 132 -12.42 -14.18 -11.97
N CYS A 133 -11.56 -13.72 -11.05
CA CYS A 133 -10.57 -14.61 -10.44
C CYS A 133 -11.27 -15.65 -9.55
N PRO A 134 -11.41 -16.90 -10.01
CA PRO A 134 -12.04 -17.94 -9.21
C PRO A 134 -11.23 -18.23 -7.96
N TYR A 135 -11.90 -18.50 -6.85
CA TYR A 135 -11.26 -18.84 -5.58
C TYR A 135 -12.05 -19.86 -4.78
N VAL A 136 -11.38 -20.48 -3.82
CA VAL A 136 -11.97 -21.35 -2.79
C VAL A 136 -11.43 -20.91 -1.44
N LEU A 137 -12.33 -20.64 -0.49
CA LEU A 137 -11.97 -20.32 0.88
C LEU A 137 -11.77 -21.61 1.68
N LEU A 138 -10.66 -21.69 2.43
CA LEU A 138 -10.40 -22.68 3.46
C LEU A 138 -10.60 -22.00 4.81
N GLU A 139 -11.44 -22.58 5.67
CA GLU A 139 -11.79 -21.98 6.97
C GLU A 139 -10.66 -22.03 7.99
N ASP A 140 -9.69 -22.92 7.77
CA ASP A 140 -8.46 -23.04 8.55
C ASP A 140 -7.30 -23.56 7.70
N CYS A 141 -6.10 -23.56 8.26
CA CYS A 141 -4.87 -24.01 7.60
C CYS A 141 -4.67 -25.52 7.62
N SER A 142 -5.60 -26.30 8.15
CA SER A 142 -5.42 -27.74 8.38
C SER A 142 -5.31 -28.55 7.09
N LEU A 143 -4.62 -29.66 7.16
CA LEU A 143 -4.60 -30.64 6.07
C LEU A 143 -5.99 -31.26 5.82
N GLU A 144 -6.79 -31.39 6.86
CA GLU A 144 -8.15 -31.91 6.82
C GLU A 144 -9.04 -31.02 5.97
N GLN A 145 -9.00 -29.72 6.11
CA GLN A 145 -9.73 -28.76 5.27
C GLN A 145 -9.32 -28.87 3.80
N ARG A 146 -8.00 -28.94 3.53
CA ARG A 146 -7.51 -29.10 2.15
C ARG A 146 -7.97 -30.41 1.51
N LYS A 147 -7.97 -31.52 2.29
CA LYS A 147 -8.50 -32.82 1.81
C LYS A 147 -10.00 -32.78 1.58
N ALA A 148 -10.75 -32.19 2.49
CA ALA A 148 -12.22 -32.09 2.38
C ALA A 148 -12.67 -31.28 1.18
N LYS A 149 -11.93 -30.21 0.82
CA LYS A 149 -12.25 -29.33 -0.32
C LYS A 149 -11.45 -29.65 -1.59
N LEU A 150 -10.63 -30.71 -1.60
CA LEU A 150 -9.70 -31.00 -2.69
C LEU A 150 -10.37 -31.08 -4.08
N GLU A 151 -11.43 -31.86 -4.20
CA GLU A 151 -12.15 -32.01 -5.46
C GLU A 151 -12.79 -30.70 -5.94
N LEU A 152 -13.32 -29.91 -5.00
CA LEU A 152 -13.87 -28.58 -5.29
C LEU A 152 -12.77 -27.64 -5.81
N ILE A 153 -11.62 -27.60 -5.12
CA ILE A 153 -10.47 -26.77 -5.49
C ILE A 153 -10.00 -27.13 -6.90
N GLU A 154 -9.73 -28.42 -7.15
CA GLU A 154 -9.22 -28.87 -8.45
C GLU A 154 -10.23 -28.64 -9.59
N LYS A 155 -11.52 -28.87 -9.36
CA LYS A 155 -12.55 -28.61 -10.34
C LYS A 155 -12.74 -27.14 -10.66
N THR A 156 -12.64 -26.28 -9.63
CA THR A 156 -12.91 -24.84 -9.77
C THR A 156 -11.72 -24.09 -10.34
N LEU A 157 -10.50 -24.41 -9.88
CA LEU A 157 -9.30 -23.61 -10.14
C LEU A 157 -8.37 -24.25 -11.16
N GLY A 158 -8.16 -25.59 -11.09
CA GLY A 158 -7.09 -26.26 -11.83
C GLY A 158 -5.72 -25.85 -11.33
N TYR A 159 -4.67 -26.44 -11.90
CA TYR A 159 -3.28 -26.10 -11.61
C TYR A 159 -2.66 -25.28 -12.75
N PRO A 160 -1.73 -24.37 -12.48
CA PRO A 160 -1.28 -23.92 -11.14
C PRO A 160 -2.31 -23.05 -10.44
N MET A 161 -2.17 -22.91 -9.11
CA MET A 161 -3.00 -22.04 -8.26
C MET A 161 -2.15 -21.34 -7.21
N ILE A 162 -2.68 -20.31 -6.58
CA ILE A 162 -2.04 -19.61 -5.45
C ILE A 162 -2.80 -19.93 -4.17
N ILE A 163 -2.09 -20.31 -3.12
CA ILE A 163 -2.63 -20.37 -1.76
C ILE A 163 -2.02 -19.23 -0.93
N LYS A 164 -2.85 -18.53 -0.15
CA LYS A 164 -2.42 -17.40 0.67
C LYS A 164 -3.36 -17.15 1.86
N PRO A 165 -2.88 -16.56 2.98
CA PRO A 165 -3.74 -16.09 4.05
C PRO A 165 -4.70 -14.99 3.57
N THR A 166 -5.90 -14.92 4.14
CA THR A 166 -6.87 -13.86 3.86
C THR A 166 -6.38 -12.49 4.32
N TYR A 167 -5.56 -12.46 5.38
CA TYR A 167 -4.90 -11.27 5.89
C TYR A 167 -3.39 -11.41 5.77
N GLY A 168 -2.71 -10.33 5.46
CA GLY A 168 -1.26 -10.29 5.37
C GLY A 168 -0.77 -9.38 4.25
N SER A 169 0.50 -9.04 4.30
CA SER A 169 1.20 -8.22 3.32
C SER A 169 2.56 -8.81 2.99
N GLY A 170 3.22 -8.33 1.93
CA GLY A 170 4.56 -8.74 1.55
C GLY A 170 4.66 -10.21 1.12
N SER A 171 3.58 -10.76 0.54
CA SER A 171 3.52 -12.15 0.04
C SER A 171 3.81 -13.23 1.09
N LEU A 172 3.81 -12.89 2.37
CA LEU A 172 4.12 -13.83 3.43
C LEU A 172 3.00 -14.87 3.56
N GLY A 173 3.36 -16.14 3.45
CA GLY A 173 2.42 -17.27 3.43
C GLY A 173 1.77 -17.51 2.07
N ALA A 174 2.07 -16.72 1.04
CA ALA A 174 1.65 -17.01 -0.32
C ALA A 174 2.56 -18.04 -0.97
N ALA A 175 1.98 -19.03 -1.66
CA ALA A 175 2.73 -20.05 -2.39
C ALA A 175 2.05 -20.40 -3.71
N LEU A 176 2.88 -20.62 -4.76
CA LEU A 176 2.46 -21.22 -6.02
C LEU A 176 2.35 -22.74 -5.83
N ILE A 177 1.22 -23.28 -6.21
CA ILE A 177 0.86 -24.71 -6.09
C ILE A 177 0.69 -25.27 -7.49
N ASN A 178 1.57 -26.17 -7.90
CA ASN A 178 1.57 -26.72 -9.26
C ASN A 178 0.84 -28.07 -9.37
N ASN A 179 0.57 -28.73 -8.25
CA ASN A 179 -0.04 -30.06 -8.25
C ASN A 179 -0.66 -30.37 -6.89
N ARG A 180 -1.42 -31.49 -6.85
CA ARG A 180 -2.10 -31.99 -5.64
C ARG A 180 -1.15 -32.24 -4.47
N GLN A 181 0.04 -32.74 -4.73
CA GLN A 181 1.00 -33.05 -3.67
C GLN A 181 1.46 -31.78 -2.98
N GLU A 182 1.77 -30.74 -3.73
CA GLU A 182 2.14 -29.42 -3.19
C GLU A 182 0.99 -28.80 -2.39
N LEU A 183 -0.26 -28.91 -2.88
CA LEU A 183 -1.43 -28.40 -2.15
C LEU A 183 -1.60 -29.09 -0.78
N LEU A 184 -1.45 -30.39 -0.75
CA LEU A 184 -1.56 -31.15 0.50
C LEU A 184 -0.36 -30.94 1.43
N ALA A 185 0.83 -30.71 0.88
CA ALA A 185 2.05 -30.48 1.64
C ALA A 185 2.22 -29.02 2.13
N TYR A 186 1.39 -28.07 1.66
CA TYR A 186 1.49 -26.69 2.07
C TYR A 186 1.39 -26.53 3.59
N GLN A 187 2.26 -25.69 4.16
CA GLN A 187 2.26 -25.33 5.56
C GLN A 187 2.22 -23.80 5.66
N ALA A 188 1.19 -23.31 6.33
CA ALA A 188 1.11 -21.89 6.64
C ALA A 188 2.24 -21.53 7.64
N PRO A 189 2.87 -20.35 7.50
CA PRO A 189 3.76 -19.82 8.53
C PRO A 189 3.07 -19.78 9.90
N GLU A 190 3.81 -19.98 10.98
CA GLU A 190 3.29 -20.07 12.35
C GLU A 190 2.32 -18.95 12.72
N ARG A 191 2.63 -17.72 12.31
CA ARG A 191 1.77 -16.55 12.57
C ARG A 191 0.40 -16.62 11.91
N PHE A 192 0.19 -17.48 10.90
CA PHE A 192 -1.07 -17.64 10.17
C PHE A 192 -1.75 -18.99 10.40
N ILE A 193 -1.27 -19.77 11.36
CA ILE A 193 -1.75 -21.15 11.59
C ILE A 193 -3.24 -21.22 11.94
N ASN A 194 -3.78 -20.14 12.50
CA ASN A 194 -5.19 -20.04 12.89
C ASN A 194 -6.00 -19.18 11.90
N ASP A 195 -5.40 -18.78 10.79
CA ASP A 195 -6.06 -17.91 9.82
C ASP A 195 -6.81 -18.74 8.76
N THR A 196 -7.80 -18.12 8.17
CA THR A 196 -8.41 -18.63 6.95
C THR A 196 -7.46 -18.46 5.77
N LEU A 197 -7.51 -19.38 4.81
CA LEU A 197 -6.72 -19.34 3.60
C LEU A 197 -7.61 -19.17 2.36
N LEU A 198 -7.10 -18.43 1.39
CA LEU A 198 -7.63 -18.39 0.03
C LEU A 198 -6.79 -19.29 -0.88
N VAL A 199 -7.47 -20.08 -1.70
CA VAL A 199 -6.86 -20.73 -2.86
C VAL A 199 -7.45 -20.08 -4.09
N GLU A 200 -6.64 -19.47 -4.92
CA GLU A 200 -7.03 -18.69 -6.08
C GLU A 200 -6.49 -19.31 -7.37
N LYS A 201 -7.20 -19.15 -8.46
CA LYS A 201 -6.66 -19.48 -9.77
C LYS A 201 -5.43 -18.64 -10.06
N TYR A 202 -4.37 -19.28 -10.54
CA TYR A 202 -3.18 -18.55 -11.00
C TYR A 202 -3.51 -17.69 -12.22
N ILE A 203 -3.20 -16.42 -12.15
CA ILE A 203 -3.32 -15.49 -13.28
C ILE A 203 -1.98 -15.44 -13.99
N ASP A 204 -1.94 -15.92 -15.22
CA ASP A 204 -0.78 -15.78 -16.09
C ASP A 204 -0.87 -14.43 -16.81
N GLY A 205 0.02 -13.53 -16.49
CA GLY A 205 0.02 -12.16 -17.00
C GLY A 205 1.14 -11.31 -16.42
N THR A 206 1.04 -10.02 -16.68
CA THR A 206 1.97 -9.02 -16.13
C THR A 206 1.46 -8.50 -14.80
N GLU A 207 2.28 -8.56 -13.77
CA GLU A 207 1.96 -8.05 -12.43
C GLU A 207 2.36 -6.59 -12.31
N TYR A 208 1.45 -5.79 -11.77
CA TYR A 208 1.62 -4.37 -11.53
C TYR A 208 1.35 -4.02 -10.07
N ASN A 209 2.10 -3.03 -9.56
CA ASN A 209 1.68 -2.26 -8.40
C ASN A 209 1.14 -0.92 -8.90
N ILE A 210 -0.12 -0.61 -8.57
CA ILE A 210 -0.79 0.61 -9.00
C ILE A 210 -1.14 1.47 -7.78
N ASN A 211 -0.83 2.75 -7.88
CA ASN A 211 -1.11 3.73 -6.85
C ASN A 211 -1.97 4.84 -7.44
N THR A 212 -3.11 5.11 -6.83
CA THR A 212 -4.08 6.09 -7.30
C THR A 212 -4.49 7.05 -6.19
N PHE A 213 -4.93 8.23 -6.56
CA PHE A 213 -5.69 9.15 -5.73
C PHE A 213 -7.14 9.16 -6.23
N VAL A 214 -8.08 9.02 -5.30
CA VAL A 214 -9.52 9.16 -5.56
C VAL A 214 -9.92 10.56 -5.14
N ASP A 215 -10.38 11.35 -6.08
CA ASP A 215 -10.77 12.74 -5.83
C ASP A 215 -12.10 12.85 -5.04
N ASP A 216 -12.57 14.06 -4.79
CA ASP A 216 -13.81 14.35 -4.07
C ASP A 216 -15.08 13.97 -4.85
N LYS A 217 -14.95 13.72 -6.15
CA LYS A 217 -16.02 13.22 -7.03
C LYS A 217 -16.05 11.70 -7.13
N GLY A 218 -15.03 11.02 -6.57
CA GLY A 218 -14.89 9.56 -6.63
C GLY A 218 -14.21 9.08 -7.90
N VAL A 219 -13.49 9.94 -8.61
CA VAL A 219 -12.72 9.59 -9.81
C VAL A 219 -11.30 9.21 -9.40
N CYS A 220 -10.84 8.06 -9.87
CA CYS A 220 -9.47 7.59 -9.65
C CYS A 220 -8.49 8.22 -10.64
N HIS A 221 -7.35 8.66 -10.13
CA HIS A 221 -6.25 9.22 -10.91
C HIS A 221 -4.97 8.45 -10.60
N ILE A 222 -4.32 7.90 -11.60
CA ILE A 222 -3.05 7.15 -11.42
C ILE A 222 -1.95 8.13 -11.04
N LEU A 223 -1.36 7.93 -9.87
CA LEU A 223 -0.14 8.60 -9.42
C LEU A 223 1.09 7.91 -9.98
N ALA A 224 1.07 6.58 -9.98
CA ALA A 224 2.12 5.74 -10.56
C ALA A 224 1.61 4.33 -10.86
N LEU A 225 2.20 3.71 -11.86
CA LEU A 225 2.00 2.32 -12.25
C LEU A 225 3.39 1.68 -12.43
N PHE A 226 3.62 0.60 -11.71
CA PHE A 226 4.89 -0.12 -11.73
C PHE A 226 4.69 -1.55 -12.17
N GLN A 227 5.47 -2.03 -13.13
CA GLN A 227 5.58 -3.45 -13.37
C GLN A 227 6.44 -4.07 -12.27
N LYS A 228 6.00 -5.21 -11.71
CA LYS A 228 6.72 -5.93 -10.65
C LYS A 228 7.57 -7.06 -11.21
N ASP A 229 8.76 -7.22 -10.66
CA ASP A 229 9.49 -8.48 -10.68
C ASP A 229 9.40 -9.12 -9.30
N ILE A 230 9.35 -10.44 -9.28
CA ILE A 230 9.23 -11.25 -8.06
C ILE A 230 10.26 -12.37 -8.05
N THR A 231 10.56 -12.90 -6.86
CA THR A 231 11.41 -14.08 -6.71
C THR A 231 10.85 -15.28 -7.44
N LYS A 232 11.73 -16.23 -7.80
CA LYS A 232 11.30 -17.53 -8.30
C LYS A 232 10.44 -18.29 -7.26
N PRO A 233 9.51 -19.15 -7.69
CA PRO A 233 8.77 -20.03 -6.79
C PRO A 233 9.72 -20.81 -5.86
N PRO A 234 9.27 -21.17 -4.63
CA PRO A 234 7.90 -21.05 -4.13
C PRO A 234 7.57 -19.67 -3.56
N TYR A 235 8.56 -18.81 -3.38
CA TYR A 235 8.38 -17.47 -2.83
C TYR A 235 7.91 -16.51 -3.91
N ARG A 236 7.16 -15.49 -3.51
CA ARG A 236 6.65 -14.44 -4.39
C ARG A 236 6.95 -13.06 -3.81
N GLN A 237 8.19 -12.88 -3.34
CA GLN A 237 8.64 -11.59 -2.82
C GLN A 237 8.98 -10.65 -3.98
N GLU A 238 8.64 -9.39 -3.80
CA GLU A 238 8.99 -8.31 -4.73
C GLU A 238 10.52 -8.17 -4.81
N THR A 239 11.03 -8.07 -6.02
CA THR A 239 12.46 -7.92 -6.27
C THR A 239 12.81 -6.63 -6.96
N ALA A 240 11.87 -6.10 -7.75
CA ALA A 240 12.01 -4.81 -8.39
C ALA A 240 10.66 -4.22 -8.81
N TYR A 241 10.62 -2.91 -8.93
CA TYR A 241 9.57 -2.14 -9.59
C TYR A 241 10.17 -1.38 -10.77
N TYR A 242 9.51 -1.46 -11.92
CA TYR A 242 9.92 -0.76 -13.14
C TYR A 242 8.83 0.21 -13.57
N VAL A 243 9.25 1.42 -13.90
CA VAL A 243 8.41 2.44 -14.53
C VAL A 243 8.72 2.49 -16.01
N ASP A 244 7.71 2.33 -16.84
CA ASP A 244 7.79 2.46 -18.28
C ASP A 244 6.41 2.89 -18.82
N ASP A 245 6.25 2.98 -20.15
CA ASP A 245 4.98 3.28 -20.78
C ASP A 245 4.02 2.07 -20.77
N TYR A 246 3.31 1.92 -19.65
CA TYR A 246 2.27 0.89 -19.46
C TYR A 246 0.86 1.45 -19.69
N PHE A 247 0.72 2.48 -20.50
CA PHE A 247 -0.51 3.25 -20.64
C PHE A 247 -1.74 2.39 -20.94
N LYS A 248 -1.64 1.42 -21.84
CA LYS A 248 -2.79 0.56 -22.21
C LYS A 248 -3.29 -0.30 -21.04
N ASP A 249 -2.38 -0.88 -20.29
CA ASP A 249 -2.70 -1.70 -19.13
C ASP A 249 -3.17 -0.82 -17.97
N GLY A 250 -2.56 0.36 -17.82
CA GLY A 250 -2.99 1.37 -16.87
C GLY A 250 -4.45 1.80 -17.06
N LEU A 251 -4.91 1.98 -18.28
CA LEU A 251 -6.31 2.33 -18.56
C LEU A 251 -7.29 1.22 -18.15
N LYS A 252 -6.97 -0.05 -18.44
CA LYS A 252 -7.82 -1.19 -18.02
C LYS A 252 -7.93 -1.27 -16.50
N LEU A 253 -6.80 -1.12 -15.81
CA LEU A 253 -6.76 -1.13 -14.36
C LEU A 253 -7.53 0.07 -13.80
N LEU A 254 -7.38 1.26 -14.39
CA LEU A 254 -8.06 2.47 -13.95
C LEU A 254 -9.58 2.36 -14.06
N GLU A 255 -10.11 1.74 -15.13
CA GLU A 255 -11.53 1.46 -15.28
C GLU A 255 -12.05 0.59 -14.12
N LEU A 256 -11.33 -0.49 -13.80
CA LEU A 256 -11.69 -1.38 -12.68
C LEU A 256 -11.63 -0.65 -11.32
N PHE A 257 -10.62 0.20 -11.11
CA PHE A 257 -10.48 1.01 -9.88
C PHE A 257 -11.62 2.02 -9.73
N ASN A 258 -12.05 2.65 -10.82
CA ASN A 258 -13.19 3.56 -10.80
C ASN A 258 -14.49 2.85 -10.41
N GLU A 259 -14.72 1.64 -10.90
CA GLU A 259 -15.89 0.85 -10.48
C GLU A 259 -15.83 0.48 -8.99
N VAL A 260 -14.66 0.04 -8.48
CA VAL A 260 -14.46 -0.23 -7.05
C VAL A 260 -14.70 1.04 -6.22
N ALA A 261 -14.12 2.17 -6.61
CA ALA A 261 -14.27 3.43 -5.89
C ALA A 261 -15.74 3.90 -5.86
N LYS A 262 -16.44 3.80 -6.98
CA LYS A 262 -17.85 4.14 -7.09
C LYS A 262 -18.74 3.26 -6.19
N LEU A 263 -18.56 1.95 -6.24
CA LEU A 263 -19.38 0.99 -5.48
C LEU A 263 -19.15 1.09 -3.97
N LEU A 264 -17.95 1.47 -3.53
CA LEU A 264 -17.61 1.69 -2.12
C LEU A 264 -17.71 3.16 -1.69
N ASN A 265 -18.18 4.05 -2.58
CA ASN A 265 -18.27 5.50 -2.35
C ASN A 265 -16.96 6.10 -1.81
N LEU A 266 -15.83 5.67 -2.39
CA LEU A 266 -14.53 6.19 -2.01
C LEU A 266 -14.33 7.61 -2.53
N LYS A 267 -13.80 8.49 -1.69
CA LYS A 267 -13.50 9.89 -2.01
C LYS A 267 -12.36 10.40 -1.16
N SER A 268 -11.59 11.33 -1.71
CA SER A 268 -10.52 12.04 -0.99
C SER A 268 -9.55 11.11 -0.30
N CYS A 269 -9.18 10.00 -0.96
CA CYS A 269 -8.32 8.96 -0.40
C CYS A 269 -7.38 8.38 -1.45
N PHE A 270 -6.45 7.55 -0.99
CA PHE A 270 -5.55 6.80 -1.86
C PHE A 270 -6.00 5.36 -1.99
N LEU A 271 -5.66 4.72 -3.11
CA LEU A 271 -5.70 3.28 -3.27
C LEU A 271 -4.32 2.81 -3.71
N SER A 272 -3.79 1.82 -3.01
CA SER A 272 -2.61 1.07 -3.39
C SER A 272 -2.99 -0.38 -3.61
N ALA A 273 -2.62 -0.96 -4.74
CA ALA A 273 -3.00 -2.32 -5.07
C ALA A 273 -1.93 -3.05 -5.87
N ASP A 274 -1.93 -4.38 -5.72
CA ASP A 274 -1.29 -5.31 -6.63
C ASP A 274 -2.34 -5.87 -7.58
N ALA A 275 -2.05 -5.80 -8.87
CA ALA A 275 -2.99 -6.14 -9.93
C ALA A 275 -2.28 -6.84 -11.09
N PHE A 276 -3.04 -7.58 -11.88
CA PHE A 276 -2.54 -8.23 -13.10
C PHE A 276 -3.32 -7.75 -14.32
N VAL A 277 -2.63 -7.69 -15.44
CA VAL A 277 -3.26 -7.80 -16.74
C VAL A 277 -2.91 -9.18 -17.29
N GLY A 278 -3.91 -10.05 -17.32
CA GLY A 278 -3.77 -11.43 -17.74
C GLY A 278 -3.46 -11.55 -19.24
N LYS A 279 -2.95 -12.72 -19.65
CA LYS A 279 -2.79 -13.05 -21.09
C LYS A 279 -4.10 -13.06 -21.86
N ASP A 280 -5.23 -13.18 -21.16
CA ASP A 280 -6.59 -12.98 -21.68
C ASP A 280 -6.96 -11.51 -21.88
N ASN A 281 -6.03 -10.60 -21.60
CA ASN A 281 -6.16 -9.15 -21.70
C ASN A 281 -7.17 -8.53 -20.73
N LYS A 282 -7.52 -9.23 -19.63
CA LYS A 282 -8.40 -8.74 -18.56
C LYS A 282 -7.60 -8.21 -17.38
N PRO A 283 -8.07 -7.15 -16.71
CA PRO A 283 -7.49 -6.67 -15.45
C PRO A 283 -8.02 -7.49 -14.27
N TYR A 284 -7.13 -7.77 -13.31
CA TYR A 284 -7.44 -8.46 -12.06
C TYR A 284 -6.79 -7.71 -10.90
N ILE A 285 -7.56 -7.42 -9.85
CA ILE A 285 -7.00 -6.90 -8.59
C ILE A 285 -6.78 -8.08 -7.65
N ILE A 286 -5.58 -8.22 -7.12
CA ILE A 286 -5.18 -9.34 -6.26
C ILE A 286 -5.14 -8.94 -4.79
N ASP A 287 -4.72 -7.71 -4.52
CA ASP A 287 -4.67 -7.10 -3.20
C ASP A 287 -4.86 -5.60 -3.35
N ILE A 288 -5.73 -5.01 -2.55
CA ILE A 288 -6.03 -3.58 -2.61
C ILE A 288 -6.24 -3.03 -1.21
N SER A 289 -5.80 -1.81 -0.99
CA SER A 289 -6.00 -1.14 0.29
C SER A 289 -6.23 0.36 0.09
N PRO A 290 -7.19 0.96 0.81
CA PRO A 290 -7.49 2.38 0.68
C PRO A 290 -6.53 3.22 1.56
N ARG A 291 -5.26 3.19 1.21
CA ARG A 291 -4.16 3.83 1.93
C ARG A 291 -3.03 4.28 1.00
N LEU A 292 -2.12 5.03 1.55
CA LEU A 292 -0.82 5.26 0.92
C LEU A 292 -0.04 3.94 0.78
N THR A 293 0.82 3.91 -0.20
CA THR A 293 1.75 2.80 -0.43
C THR A 293 2.83 2.71 0.67
N GLY A 294 3.67 1.70 0.62
CA GLY A 294 4.85 1.62 1.48
C GLY A 294 5.91 2.69 1.15
N ASN A 295 6.82 2.91 2.10
CA ASN A 295 7.80 4.00 2.02
C ASN A 295 8.64 4.00 0.74
N ASN A 296 9.14 2.85 0.30
CA ASN A 296 9.97 2.76 -0.91
C ASN A 296 9.22 3.20 -2.17
N VAL A 297 8.00 2.73 -2.30
CA VAL A 297 7.14 3.09 -3.43
C VAL A 297 6.74 4.56 -3.35
N LEU A 298 6.53 5.11 -2.14
CA LEU A 298 6.31 6.53 -1.94
C LEU A 298 7.46 7.38 -2.51
N GLN A 299 8.71 7.01 -2.18
CA GLN A 299 9.87 7.72 -2.67
C GLN A 299 9.96 7.69 -4.20
N LEU A 300 9.66 6.55 -4.81
CA LEU A 300 9.64 6.42 -6.26
C LEU A 300 8.53 7.29 -6.89
N ILE A 301 7.33 7.32 -6.31
CA ILE A 301 6.24 8.18 -6.79
C ILE A 301 6.65 9.67 -6.71
N CYS A 302 7.30 10.06 -5.62
CA CYS A 302 7.82 11.44 -5.47
C CYS A 302 8.88 11.76 -6.52
N TYR A 303 9.80 10.83 -6.80
CA TYR A 303 10.79 10.98 -7.87
C TYR A 303 10.14 11.21 -9.25
N LEU A 304 9.01 10.54 -9.51
CA LEU A 304 8.24 10.74 -10.73
C LEU A 304 7.51 12.10 -10.79
N GLY A 305 7.55 12.87 -9.71
CA GLY A 305 6.95 14.21 -9.63
C GLY A 305 5.47 14.22 -9.22
N ASN A 306 4.95 13.11 -8.68
CA ASN A 306 3.57 12.98 -8.21
C ASN A 306 3.52 12.76 -6.69
N ASN A 307 4.19 13.61 -5.88
CA ASN A 307 4.18 13.48 -4.42
C ASN A 307 2.75 13.34 -3.88
N PRO A 308 2.36 12.17 -3.32
CA PRO A 308 0.99 11.94 -2.86
C PRO A 308 0.57 12.89 -1.74
N LEU A 309 1.52 13.29 -0.85
CA LEU A 309 1.22 14.17 0.27
C LEU A 309 0.92 15.60 -0.22
N ALA A 310 1.65 16.07 -1.25
CA ALA A 310 1.35 17.33 -1.94
C ALA A 310 -0.01 17.26 -2.65
N VAL A 311 -0.34 16.14 -3.30
CA VAL A 311 -1.66 15.89 -3.90
C VAL A 311 -2.74 15.95 -2.83
N TYR A 312 -2.54 15.29 -1.69
CA TYR A 312 -3.46 15.32 -0.57
C TYR A 312 -3.67 16.75 -0.05
N LYS A 313 -2.57 17.46 0.25
CA LYS A 313 -2.64 18.86 0.70
C LYS A 313 -3.43 19.72 -0.29
N ARG A 314 -3.10 19.61 -1.56
CA ARG A 314 -3.73 20.40 -2.63
C ARG A 314 -5.23 20.11 -2.76
N CYS A 315 -5.60 18.83 -2.88
CA CYS A 315 -6.97 18.44 -3.26
C CYS A 315 -7.89 18.29 -2.04
N VAL A 316 -7.39 17.74 -0.93
CA VAL A 316 -8.23 17.45 0.23
C VAL A 316 -8.25 18.61 1.22
N VAL A 317 -7.10 19.20 1.51
CA VAL A 317 -6.99 20.29 2.49
C VAL A 317 -7.32 21.65 1.86
N ASP A 318 -6.64 22.00 0.77
CA ASP A 318 -6.80 23.31 0.12
C ASP A 318 -8.00 23.38 -0.84
N LYS A 319 -8.65 22.25 -1.13
CA LYS A 319 -9.79 22.16 -2.08
C LYS A 319 -9.47 22.71 -3.48
N LYS A 320 -8.23 22.51 -3.93
CA LYS A 320 -7.77 22.93 -5.26
C LYS A 320 -7.84 21.74 -6.24
N GLU A 321 -7.90 22.04 -7.51
CA GLU A 321 -7.89 21.03 -8.57
C GLU A 321 -6.63 20.18 -8.55
N LEU A 322 -6.78 18.90 -8.90
CA LEU A 322 -5.69 17.95 -9.03
C LEU A 322 -4.76 18.35 -10.18
N VAL A 323 -3.47 18.33 -9.90
CA VAL A 323 -2.42 18.52 -10.90
C VAL A 323 -1.46 17.36 -10.78
N LEU A 324 -1.28 16.60 -11.86
CA LEU A 324 -0.35 15.48 -11.93
C LEU A 324 0.70 15.71 -13.00
N ASN A 325 1.91 15.28 -12.72
CA ASN A 325 2.94 15.15 -13.74
C ASN A 325 2.62 13.94 -14.64
N LYS A 326 2.43 14.21 -15.92
CA LYS A 326 2.14 13.18 -16.92
C LYS A 326 3.40 12.70 -17.66
N THR A 327 4.54 13.29 -17.35
CA THR A 327 5.80 12.90 -17.99
C THR A 327 6.27 11.59 -17.38
N ILE A 328 6.32 10.53 -18.18
CA ILE A 328 6.89 9.25 -17.77
C ILE A 328 8.41 9.40 -17.78
N LYS A 329 9.02 9.15 -16.61
CA LYS A 329 10.47 9.04 -16.49
C LYS A 329 10.77 7.56 -16.25
N PRO A 330 11.35 6.84 -17.21
CA PRO A 330 11.75 5.47 -16.98
C PRO A 330 12.64 5.36 -15.75
N ALA A 331 12.27 4.50 -14.81
CA ALA A 331 12.97 4.32 -13.55
C ALA A 331 12.80 2.88 -13.05
N CYS A 332 13.72 2.44 -12.21
CA CYS A 332 13.68 1.12 -11.60
C CYS A 332 14.08 1.22 -10.13
N VAL A 333 13.29 0.58 -9.27
CA VAL A 333 13.68 0.29 -7.88
C VAL A 333 14.00 -1.19 -7.79
N ARG A 334 15.16 -1.52 -7.25
CA ARG A 334 15.57 -2.90 -6.96
C ARG A 334 15.73 -3.09 -5.47
N PHE A 335 15.32 -4.25 -4.98
CA PHE A 335 15.44 -4.62 -3.58
C PHE A 335 16.65 -5.52 -3.38
N PHE A 336 17.43 -5.24 -2.34
CA PHE A 336 18.62 -5.97 -1.98
C PHE A 336 18.42 -6.66 -0.63
N ASP A 337 18.94 -7.85 -0.47
CA ASP A 337 19.04 -8.54 0.81
C ASP A 337 20.53 -8.63 1.17
N PHE A 338 20.99 -7.76 2.07
CA PHE A 338 22.39 -7.68 2.45
C PHE A 338 22.90 -8.90 3.19
N ASP A 339 22.05 -9.56 3.99
CA ASP A 339 22.44 -10.73 4.76
C ASP A 339 22.81 -11.92 3.85
N LYS A 340 22.33 -11.90 2.61
CA LYS A 340 22.54 -12.98 1.64
C LYS A 340 23.34 -12.56 0.43
N GLU A 341 23.83 -11.31 0.39
CA GLU A 341 24.49 -10.74 -0.79
C GLU A 341 23.69 -10.93 -2.09
N ILE A 342 22.35 -10.96 -1.97
CA ILE A 342 21.45 -11.22 -3.09
C ILE A 342 20.82 -9.91 -3.54
N ILE A 343 21.02 -9.57 -4.81
CA ILE A 343 20.21 -8.56 -5.52
C ILE A 343 19.07 -9.26 -6.21
N TYR A 344 17.86 -8.76 -5.98
CA TYR A 344 16.66 -9.21 -6.66
C TYR A 344 16.37 -8.29 -7.84
N GLY A 345 15.90 -8.84 -8.97
CA GLY A 345 15.52 -8.11 -10.17
C GLY A 345 15.99 -8.75 -11.47
N ARG A 346 15.67 -8.12 -12.61
CA ARG A 346 15.93 -8.67 -13.95
C ARG A 346 17.41 -8.96 -14.22
N ASN A 347 18.32 -8.21 -13.63
CA ASN A 347 19.77 -8.34 -13.81
C ASN A 347 20.44 -8.85 -12.53
N GLN A 348 20.24 -10.10 -12.18
CA GLN A 348 20.86 -10.75 -11.00
C GLN A 348 22.39 -10.74 -11.03
N GLU A 349 23.02 -10.53 -12.20
CA GLU A 349 24.47 -10.57 -12.35
C GLU A 349 25.19 -9.28 -11.90
N GLN A 350 24.50 -8.15 -11.83
CA GLN A 350 25.10 -6.87 -11.39
C GLN A 350 25.20 -6.71 -9.85
N ALA A 351 24.81 -7.73 -9.12
CA ALA A 351 24.78 -7.71 -7.66
C ALA A 351 26.15 -7.58 -6.99
N LYS A 352 27.20 -8.02 -7.64
CA LYS A 352 28.50 -8.21 -6.99
C LYS A 352 29.34 -6.96 -6.79
N ASP A 353 28.99 -5.83 -7.42
CA ASP A 353 29.88 -4.65 -7.47
C ASP A 353 29.41 -3.45 -6.63
N ASN A 354 28.33 -3.56 -5.85
CA ASN A 354 27.86 -2.42 -5.09
C ASN A 354 28.28 -2.50 -3.62
N GLU A 355 29.30 -1.74 -3.24
CA GLU A 355 29.62 -1.36 -1.85
C GLU A 355 28.51 -0.49 -1.24
N LEU A 356 27.29 -0.98 -1.20
CA LEU A 356 26.12 -0.25 -0.74
C LEU A 356 25.92 -0.32 0.78
N GLY A 357 26.98 -0.51 1.54
CA GLY A 357 26.94 -0.75 2.97
C GLY A 357 26.66 0.44 3.88
N LYS A 358 26.32 1.64 3.38
CA LYS A 358 25.96 2.80 4.22
C LYS A 358 25.02 3.72 3.45
N LEU A 359 23.73 3.52 3.62
CA LEU A 359 22.75 4.29 2.88
C LEU A 359 21.77 4.98 3.80
N SER A 360 21.86 6.29 3.77
CA SER A 360 20.76 7.19 4.13
C SER A 360 19.84 7.34 2.91
N SER A 361 18.56 7.64 3.12
CA SER A 361 17.62 7.99 2.05
C SER A 361 18.04 9.31 1.39
N VAL A 362 18.96 9.25 0.45
CA VAL A 362 19.45 10.42 -0.26
C VAL A 362 19.26 10.23 -1.75
N PHE A 363 18.53 11.16 -2.37
CA PHE A 363 18.53 11.28 -3.81
C PHE A 363 19.85 11.92 -4.24
N ASN A 364 20.64 11.18 -5.01
CA ASN A 364 21.83 11.74 -5.63
C ASN A 364 21.46 12.30 -7.00
N GLU A 365 21.30 13.62 -7.10
CA GLU A 365 20.95 14.30 -8.34
C GLU A 365 22.00 14.10 -9.44
N GLN A 366 23.27 13.96 -9.11
CA GLN A 366 24.36 13.77 -10.09
C GLN A 366 24.33 12.38 -10.71
N GLU A 367 24.03 11.36 -9.92
CA GLU A 367 23.90 9.98 -10.39
C GLU A 367 22.49 9.63 -10.81
N GLN A 368 21.51 10.50 -10.52
CA GLN A 368 20.07 10.29 -10.76
C GLN A 368 19.56 8.99 -10.13
N LYS A 369 20.07 8.68 -8.95
CA LYS A 369 19.71 7.50 -8.15
C LYS A 369 19.02 7.93 -6.88
N LEU A 370 17.90 7.30 -6.58
CA LEU A 370 17.27 7.34 -5.27
C LEU A 370 17.74 6.12 -4.49
N VAL A 371 18.33 6.35 -3.35
CA VAL A 371 18.76 5.29 -2.46
C VAL A 371 17.97 5.38 -1.18
N VAL A 372 17.27 4.31 -0.82
CA VAL A 372 16.43 4.24 0.39
C VAL A 372 16.97 3.14 1.28
N ASP A 373 17.37 3.51 2.49
CA ASP A 373 17.80 2.57 3.53
C ASP A 373 16.57 2.00 4.25
N TYR A 374 16.61 0.70 4.51
CA TYR A 374 15.52 -0.02 5.18
C TYR A 374 16.01 -0.70 6.45
N GLU A 375 15.28 -0.56 7.56
CA GLU A 375 15.63 -1.11 8.87
C GLU A 375 15.83 -2.63 8.94
N ASN A 376 15.53 -3.37 7.86
CA ASN A 376 15.68 -4.83 7.80
C ASN A 376 16.70 -5.29 6.75
N ASN A 377 17.84 -4.62 6.64
CA ASN A 377 18.91 -4.95 5.69
C ASN A 377 18.46 -5.00 4.23
N ARG A 378 17.41 -4.25 3.87
CA ARG A 378 17.00 -4.08 2.47
C ARG A 378 17.30 -2.68 2.01
N VAL A 379 18.01 -2.57 0.91
CA VAL A 379 18.26 -1.30 0.24
C VAL A 379 17.55 -1.29 -1.10
N CYS A 380 16.89 -0.18 -1.38
CA CYS A 380 16.30 0.09 -2.68
C CYS A 380 17.14 1.11 -3.42
N THR A 381 17.58 0.81 -4.61
CA THR A 381 18.15 1.79 -5.53
C THR A 381 17.18 2.05 -6.66
N VAL A 382 16.98 3.33 -6.98
CA VAL A 382 16.29 3.73 -8.20
C VAL A 382 17.35 3.95 -9.28
N ASP A 383 17.43 3.05 -10.22
CA ASP A 383 18.29 3.21 -11.39
C ASP A 383 17.43 3.60 -12.60
N ARG A 384 18.01 4.35 -13.53
CA ARG A 384 17.38 4.49 -14.84
C ARG A 384 17.38 3.13 -15.53
N PRO A 385 16.34 2.74 -16.25
CA PRO A 385 16.38 1.55 -17.06
C PRO A 385 17.56 1.68 -18.02
N ILE A 386 18.36 0.63 -18.09
CA ILE A 386 19.34 0.49 -19.13
C ILE A 386 18.54 0.27 -20.40
N THR A 387 18.56 1.26 -21.29
CA THR A 387 17.97 1.20 -22.65
C THR A 387 18.55 0.04 -23.44
#